data_0352e63e6edb60d08658121f22c00788
#
_entry.id   0352e63e6edb60d08658121f22c00788
#
_cell.length_a   1.000
_cell.length_b   1.000
_cell.length_c   1.000
_cell.angle_alpha   90.00
_cell.angle_beta   90.00
_cell.angle_gamma   90.00
#
_symmetry.space_group_name_H-M   'P 1'
#
loop_
_entity.id
_entity.type
_entity.pdbx_description
1 polymer ?
#
loop_
_entity_poly.entity_id
_entity_poly.type
_entity_poly.pdbx_seq_one_letter_code
_entity_poly.pdbx_strand_id
1 'polypeptide(L)'
;RTSGAMGELLEKTYVCNERTRRVLINDFGRDPESVETLYIGVDQEQYDETKVEAGLVRKELNIAEDRPIILFPCRIHPQKRPFLMVEIAKQIKQSIPNIAFVVVGDGPQFEELKIAIERENLTETVYLAGRQKDMHPYYKDSALTLICSLKEGLALTAYESLSMSKPVVTSDVGGQAELIDDTVGRVLPLLQSEADELDSRTFSQEEVQMYVKAITDVLVDREQYQQLCRNCRRKIEEGFSSQIMIRKLERIFGDLVSGKEENLNRQDMSKR
;
A
#
# COMPACT_ATOMS: atom_id res chain seq x y z
N ARG A 1 -1.75 26.32 2.12
CA ARG A 1 -2.42 27.57 2.62
C ARG A 1 -3.88 27.72 2.16
N THR A 2 -4.35 27.01 1.13
CA THR A 2 -5.75 27.06 0.66
C THR A 2 -6.69 26.13 1.41
N SER A 3 -6.21 25.14 2.17
CA SER A 3 -7.02 24.19 2.92
C SER A 3 -7.71 24.76 4.17
N GLY A 4 -7.17 25.82 4.77
CA GLY A 4 -7.78 26.47 5.94
C GLY A 4 -9.12 27.16 5.62
N ALA A 5 -9.13 28.01 4.60
CA ALA A 5 -10.34 28.77 4.24
C ALA A 5 -11.48 27.88 3.68
N MET A 6 -11.18 26.83 2.92
CA MET A 6 -12.18 25.86 2.49
C MET A 6 -12.66 24.96 3.64
N GLY A 7 -11.80 24.71 4.63
CA GLY A 7 -12.13 23.89 5.78
C GLY A 7 -13.20 24.48 6.69
N GLU A 8 -13.28 25.80 6.81
CA GLU A 8 -14.31 26.50 7.60
C GLU A 8 -15.73 26.36 7.01
N LEU A 9 -15.84 26.04 5.71
CA LEU A 9 -17.11 25.84 5.02
C LEU A 9 -17.63 24.39 5.09
N LEU A 10 -16.82 23.45 5.61
CA LEU A 10 -17.18 22.02 5.68
C LEU A 10 -17.56 21.63 7.10
N GLU A 11 -18.77 21.15 7.29
CA GLU A 11 -19.23 20.60 8.58
C GLU A 11 -18.44 19.36 8.99
N LYS A 12 -18.17 18.45 8.03
CA LYS A 12 -17.43 17.22 8.24
C LYS A 12 -16.40 17.00 7.12
N THR A 13 -15.27 16.44 7.49
CA THR A 13 -14.18 16.04 6.58
C THR A 13 -13.81 14.59 6.87
N TYR A 14 -13.80 13.74 5.84
CA TYR A 14 -13.38 12.34 5.96
C TYR A 14 -12.01 12.17 5.30
N VAL A 15 -11.10 11.51 6.03
CA VAL A 15 -9.73 11.23 5.57
C VAL A 15 -9.46 9.73 5.58
N CYS A 16 -8.56 9.27 4.71
CA CYS A 16 -8.30 7.84 4.53
C CYS A 16 -7.39 7.20 5.59
N ASN A 17 -6.81 7.99 6.51
CA ASN A 17 -5.94 7.48 7.58
C ASN A 17 -5.88 8.45 8.78
N GLU A 18 -5.52 7.93 9.95
CA GLU A 18 -5.40 8.70 11.19
C GLU A 18 -4.24 9.70 11.17
N ARG A 19 -3.13 9.40 10.47
CA ARG A 19 -2.01 10.34 10.34
C ARG A 19 -2.48 11.64 9.67
N THR A 20 -3.24 11.54 8.57
CA THR A 20 -3.82 12.71 7.90
C THR A 20 -4.83 13.43 8.80
N ARG A 21 -5.64 12.70 9.57
CA ARG A 21 -6.55 13.28 10.55
C ARG A 21 -5.80 14.15 11.57
N ARG A 22 -4.73 13.61 12.15
CA ARG A 22 -3.90 14.35 13.12
C ARG A 22 -3.27 15.60 12.52
N VAL A 23 -2.79 15.53 11.28
CA VAL A 23 -2.24 16.70 10.56
C VAL A 23 -3.30 17.79 10.40
N LEU A 24 -4.52 17.44 9.99
CA LEU A 24 -5.59 18.43 9.85
C LEU A 24 -5.96 19.09 11.18
N ILE A 25 -5.97 18.34 12.27
CA ILE A 25 -6.29 18.85 13.62
C ILE A 25 -5.13 19.69 14.15
N ASN A 26 -3.91 19.16 14.18
CA ASN A 26 -2.78 19.76 14.87
C ASN A 26 -2.13 20.90 14.10
N ASP A 27 -1.96 20.73 12.77
CA ASP A 27 -1.20 21.66 11.96
C ASP A 27 -2.11 22.68 11.25
N PHE A 28 -3.36 22.32 10.97
CA PHE A 28 -4.35 23.17 10.31
C PHE A 28 -5.46 23.68 11.24
N GLY A 29 -5.44 23.31 12.53
CA GLY A 29 -6.38 23.81 13.54
C GLY A 29 -7.84 23.38 13.32
N ARG A 30 -8.07 22.25 12.64
CA ARG A 30 -9.43 21.74 12.44
C ARG A 30 -10.00 21.22 13.76
N ASP A 31 -11.29 21.45 13.98
CA ASP A 31 -12.01 20.85 15.11
C ASP A 31 -11.92 19.31 15.02
N PRO A 32 -11.45 18.62 16.08
CA PRO A 32 -11.36 17.17 16.12
C PRO A 32 -12.67 16.45 15.80
N GLU A 33 -13.82 17.04 16.14
CA GLU A 33 -15.15 16.51 15.85
C GLU A 33 -15.58 16.71 14.39
N SER A 34 -14.93 17.64 13.68
CA SER A 34 -15.19 17.89 12.26
C SER A 34 -14.39 16.99 11.31
N VAL A 35 -13.41 16.21 11.83
CA VAL A 35 -12.55 15.35 11.01
C VAL A 35 -12.63 13.91 11.49
N GLU A 36 -13.01 13.00 10.61
CA GLU A 36 -13.14 11.58 10.92
C GLU A 36 -12.36 10.72 9.93
N THR A 37 -11.78 9.61 10.41
CA THR A 37 -11.11 8.64 9.55
C THR A 37 -12.11 7.67 8.93
N LEU A 38 -12.09 7.58 7.61
CA LEU A 38 -12.82 6.59 6.83
C LEU A 38 -11.82 5.83 5.96
N TYR A 39 -11.39 4.66 6.44
CA TYR A 39 -10.50 3.80 5.66
C TYR A 39 -11.17 3.34 4.37
N ILE A 40 -10.40 3.30 3.29
CA ILE A 40 -10.82 2.67 2.04
C ILE A 40 -10.94 1.16 2.29
N GLY A 41 -11.99 0.54 1.78
CA GLY A 41 -12.18 -0.90 1.85
C GLY A 41 -11.82 -1.60 0.55
N VAL A 42 -11.26 -2.80 0.64
CA VAL A 42 -11.05 -3.67 -0.52
C VAL A 42 -12.15 -4.71 -0.63
N ASP A 43 -12.54 -5.03 -1.86
CA ASP A 43 -13.48 -6.11 -2.14
C ASP A 43 -12.79 -7.47 -2.00
N GLN A 44 -13.08 -8.17 -0.91
CA GLN A 44 -12.50 -9.46 -0.57
C GLN A 44 -13.00 -10.61 -1.47
N GLU A 45 -14.15 -10.47 -2.10
CA GLU A 45 -14.63 -11.47 -3.04
C GLU A 45 -13.92 -11.36 -4.39
N GLN A 46 -13.56 -10.14 -4.77
CA GLN A 46 -12.75 -9.88 -5.94
C GLN A 46 -11.30 -10.31 -5.70
N TYR A 47 -10.70 -9.89 -4.57
CA TYR A 47 -9.33 -10.27 -4.18
C TYR A 47 -9.34 -11.51 -3.28
N ASP A 48 -9.62 -12.67 -3.89
CA ASP A 48 -9.65 -13.97 -3.23
C ASP A 48 -8.66 -14.93 -3.91
N GLU A 49 -7.58 -15.26 -3.22
CA GLU A 49 -6.53 -16.12 -3.76
C GLU A 49 -7.02 -17.54 -4.13
N THR A 50 -8.12 -18.00 -3.54
CA THR A 50 -8.69 -19.32 -3.84
C THR A 50 -9.36 -19.38 -5.20
N LYS A 51 -9.74 -18.21 -5.76
CA LYS A 51 -10.38 -18.07 -7.06
C LYS A 51 -9.38 -17.86 -8.21
N VAL A 52 -8.09 -17.78 -7.90
CA VAL A 52 -7.04 -17.45 -8.88
C VAL A 52 -6.14 -18.67 -9.10
N GLU A 53 -5.94 -19.02 -10.37
CA GLU A 53 -5.02 -20.09 -10.75
C GLU A 53 -3.57 -19.69 -10.43
N ALA A 54 -2.82 -20.59 -9.81
CA ALA A 54 -1.41 -20.38 -9.51
C ALA A 54 -0.51 -20.69 -10.72
N GLY A 55 0.65 -20.03 -10.77
CA GLY A 55 1.68 -20.31 -11.77
C GLY A 55 1.52 -19.57 -13.10
N LEU A 56 0.47 -18.75 -13.28
CA LEU A 56 0.23 -18.02 -14.53
C LEU A 56 1.36 -17.03 -14.84
N VAL A 57 1.74 -16.21 -13.86
CA VAL A 57 2.83 -15.23 -14.02
C VAL A 57 4.19 -15.92 -14.14
N ARG A 58 4.39 -17.01 -13.39
CA ARG A 58 5.61 -17.83 -13.49
C ARG A 58 5.81 -18.39 -14.87
N LYS A 59 4.74 -18.90 -15.49
CA LYS A 59 4.75 -19.42 -16.86
C LYS A 59 5.00 -18.31 -17.88
N GLU A 60 4.30 -17.18 -17.75
CA GLU A 60 4.42 -16.02 -18.64
C GLU A 60 5.86 -15.47 -18.66
N LEU A 61 6.44 -15.30 -17.47
CA LEU A 61 7.78 -14.69 -17.28
C LEU A 61 8.93 -15.71 -17.21
N ASN A 62 8.64 -17.00 -17.41
CA ASN A 62 9.61 -18.11 -17.32
C ASN A 62 10.36 -18.11 -15.98
N ILE A 63 9.64 -17.94 -14.87
CA ILE A 63 10.17 -17.96 -13.50
C ILE A 63 9.95 -19.36 -12.90
N ALA A 64 11.02 -20.02 -12.44
CA ALA A 64 10.93 -21.36 -11.84
C ALA A 64 10.04 -21.37 -10.58
N GLU A 65 9.40 -22.54 -10.32
CA GLU A 65 8.39 -22.67 -9.25
C GLU A 65 8.96 -22.44 -7.83
N ASP A 66 10.21 -22.80 -7.60
CA ASP A 66 10.91 -22.66 -6.33
C ASP A 66 11.42 -21.24 -6.03
N ARG A 67 11.35 -20.33 -7.01
CA ARG A 67 11.80 -18.94 -6.83
C ARG A 67 10.77 -18.12 -6.09
N PRO A 68 11.09 -17.53 -4.92
CA PRO A 68 10.21 -16.55 -4.29
C PRO A 68 10.11 -15.29 -5.15
N ILE A 69 8.88 -14.83 -5.41
CA ILE A 69 8.61 -13.61 -6.18
C ILE A 69 8.29 -12.47 -5.23
N ILE A 70 9.06 -11.39 -5.33
CA ILE A 70 8.77 -10.10 -4.71
C ILE A 70 7.99 -9.26 -5.73
N LEU A 71 6.75 -8.94 -5.44
CA LEU A 71 5.92 -8.11 -6.30
C LEU A 71 6.19 -6.62 -6.00
N PHE A 72 6.44 -5.83 -7.06
CA PHE A 72 6.57 -4.37 -6.97
C PHE A 72 5.53 -3.70 -7.87
N PRO A 73 4.28 -3.57 -7.39
CA PRO A 73 3.15 -3.07 -8.17
C PRO A 73 2.99 -1.57 -7.96
N CYS A 74 3.43 -0.77 -8.92
CA CYS A 74 3.32 0.68 -8.79
C CYS A 74 3.46 1.41 -10.13
N ARG A 75 3.05 2.67 -10.17
CA ARG A 75 3.48 3.59 -11.22
C ARG A 75 5.00 3.81 -11.11
N ILE A 76 5.74 3.65 -12.19
CA ILE A 76 7.20 3.83 -12.21
C ILE A 76 7.54 5.33 -12.21
N HIS A 77 7.58 5.88 -11.00
CA HIS A 77 7.66 7.31 -10.73
C HIS A 77 8.60 7.58 -9.53
N PRO A 78 9.30 8.74 -9.43
CA PRO A 78 10.20 9.06 -8.31
C PRO A 78 9.60 8.78 -6.92
N GLN A 79 8.34 9.13 -6.72
CA GLN A 79 7.63 8.88 -5.46
C GLN A 79 7.65 7.41 -5.01
N LYS A 80 7.69 6.46 -5.96
CA LYS A 80 7.67 5.01 -5.69
C LYS A 80 9.06 4.39 -5.54
N ARG A 81 10.11 5.16 -5.82
CA ARG A 81 11.54 4.81 -5.65
C ARG A 81 11.95 3.49 -6.35
N PRO A 82 11.73 3.39 -7.67
CA PRO A 82 12.05 2.15 -8.40
C PRO A 82 13.55 1.81 -8.36
N PHE A 83 14.44 2.79 -8.25
CA PHE A 83 15.89 2.56 -8.17
C PHE A 83 16.33 2.03 -6.79
N LEU A 84 15.61 2.36 -5.70
CA LEU A 84 15.80 1.69 -4.42
C LEU A 84 15.46 0.20 -4.53
N MET A 85 14.37 -0.16 -5.21
CA MET A 85 14.02 -1.56 -5.47
C MET A 85 15.12 -2.29 -6.25
N VAL A 86 15.76 -1.65 -7.25
CA VAL A 86 16.88 -2.24 -8.00
C VAL A 86 18.05 -2.55 -7.07
N GLU A 87 18.42 -1.63 -6.18
CA GLU A 87 19.54 -1.85 -5.26
C GLU A 87 19.20 -2.93 -4.21
N ILE A 88 17.95 -2.98 -3.73
CA ILE A 88 17.45 -4.06 -2.87
C ILE A 88 17.58 -5.41 -3.61
N ALA A 89 17.15 -5.49 -4.87
CA ALA A 89 17.22 -6.71 -5.66
C ALA A 89 18.69 -7.16 -5.87
N LYS A 90 19.59 -6.22 -6.12
CA LYS A 90 21.03 -6.48 -6.26
C LYS A 90 21.65 -7.05 -4.98
N GLN A 91 21.31 -6.50 -3.84
CA GLN A 91 21.88 -6.94 -2.57
C GLN A 91 21.26 -8.24 -2.05
N ILE A 92 19.96 -8.38 -2.11
CA ILE A 92 19.27 -9.58 -1.61
C ILE A 92 19.61 -10.83 -2.43
N LYS A 93 19.92 -10.68 -3.73
CA LYS A 93 20.39 -11.77 -4.59
C LYS A 93 21.66 -12.47 -4.04
N GLN A 94 22.45 -11.77 -3.23
CA GLN A 94 23.63 -12.35 -2.59
C GLN A 94 23.25 -13.36 -1.48
N SER A 95 22.15 -13.12 -0.79
CA SER A 95 21.65 -13.97 0.30
C SER A 95 20.61 -15.00 -0.18
N ILE A 96 19.80 -14.63 -1.17
CA ILE A 96 18.76 -15.47 -1.78
C ILE A 96 18.99 -15.49 -3.31
N PRO A 97 19.92 -16.30 -3.83
CA PRO A 97 20.33 -16.25 -5.24
C PRO A 97 19.21 -16.53 -6.24
N ASN A 98 18.21 -17.32 -5.85
CA ASN A 98 17.06 -17.68 -6.68
C ASN A 98 15.85 -16.73 -6.52
N ILE A 99 16.00 -15.57 -5.87
CA ILE A 99 14.91 -14.59 -5.73
C ILE A 99 14.53 -13.97 -7.08
N ALA A 100 13.26 -13.65 -7.26
CA ALA A 100 12.76 -12.91 -8.41
C ALA A 100 11.99 -11.66 -7.95
N PHE A 101 12.14 -10.56 -8.67
CA PHE A 101 11.30 -9.36 -8.54
C PHE A 101 10.45 -9.22 -9.78
N VAL A 102 9.14 -9.02 -9.61
CA VAL A 102 8.22 -8.74 -10.69
C VAL A 102 7.68 -7.34 -10.54
N VAL A 103 8.03 -6.47 -11.46
CA VAL A 103 7.62 -5.06 -11.50
C VAL A 103 6.41 -4.94 -12.39
N VAL A 104 5.28 -4.52 -11.79
CA VAL A 104 4.02 -4.34 -12.52
C VAL A 104 3.65 -2.87 -12.50
N GLY A 105 3.59 -2.28 -13.69
CA GLY A 105 3.24 -0.88 -13.89
C GLY A 105 4.05 -0.23 -14.99
N ASP A 106 3.77 1.04 -15.20
CA ASP A 106 4.40 1.89 -16.18
C ASP A 106 4.57 3.30 -15.61
N GLY A 107 5.34 4.15 -16.26
CA GLY A 107 5.53 5.53 -15.82
C GLY A 107 6.76 6.20 -16.39
N PRO A 108 7.00 7.47 -16.01
CA PRO A 108 8.03 8.30 -16.64
C PRO A 108 9.47 7.77 -16.46
N GLN A 109 9.71 6.92 -15.46
CA GLN A 109 11.03 6.33 -15.21
C GLN A 109 11.17 4.89 -15.72
N PHE A 110 10.22 4.37 -16.53
CA PHE A 110 10.22 2.97 -16.97
C PHE A 110 11.46 2.62 -17.80
N GLU A 111 11.79 3.42 -18.81
CA GLU A 111 12.97 3.18 -19.65
C GLU A 111 14.29 3.32 -18.87
N GLU A 112 14.38 4.29 -17.97
CA GLU A 112 15.55 4.44 -17.11
C GLU A 112 15.70 3.25 -16.14
N LEU A 113 14.59 2.74 -15.62
CA LEU A 113 14.58 1.54 -14.76
C LEU A 113 15.09 0.32 -15.53
N LYS A 114 14.64 0.13 -16.77
CA LYS A 114 15.12 -0.95 -17.65
C LYS A 114 16.62 -0.88 -17.85
N ILE A 115 17.14 0.29 -18.21
CA ILE A 115 18.59 0.52 -18.36
C ILE A 115 19.35 0.23 -17.05
N ALA A 116 18.80 0.62 -15.90
CA ALA A 116 19.42 0.35 -14.61
C ALA A 116 19.49 -1.15 -14.30
N ILE A 117 18.43 -1.91 -14.59
CA ILE A 117 18.39 -3.36 -14.43
C ILE A 117 19.46 -4.06 -15.30
N GLU A 118 19.58 -3.63 -16.56
CA GLU A 118 20.59 -4.16 -17.50
C GLU A 118 22.00 -3.84 -17.02
N ARG A 119 22.27 -2.59 -16.62
CA ARG A 119 23.59 -2.15 -16.12
C ARG A 119 24.04 -2.91 -14.88
N GLU A 120 23.12 -3.22 -13.97
CA GLU A 120 23.41 -3.97 -12.74
C GLU A 120 23.40 -5.50 -12.95
N ASN A 121 23.24 -5.99 -14.19
CA ASN A 121 23.15 -7.43 -14.53
C ASN A 121 22.04 -8.16 -13.76
N LEU A 122 20.86 -7.55 -13.69
CA LEU A 122 19.70 -8.06 -12.96
C LEU A 122 18.56 -8.56 -13.86
N THR A 123 18.77 -8.71 -15.17
CA THR A 123 17.74 -9.14 -16.14
C THR A 123 17.15 -10.52 -15.84
N GLU A 124 17.92 -11.41 -15.18
CA GLU A 124 17.47 -12.72 -14.69
C GLU A 124 16.85 -12.67 -13.28
N THR A 125 16.80 -11.49 -12.67
CA THR A 125 16.32 -11.29 -11.28
C THR A 125 15.12 -10.36 -11.23
N VAL A 126 15.08 -9.33 -12.06
CA VAL A 126 14.02 -8.31 -12.11
C VAL A 126 13.32 -8.39 -13.45
N TYR A 127 12.04 -8.72 -13.42
CA TYR A 127 11.16 -8.90 -14.57
C TYR A 127 10.21 -7.71 -14.69
N LEU A 128 10.24 -7.02 -15.82
CA LEU A 128 9.35 -5.90 -16.11
C LEU A 128 8.09 -6.42 -16.83
N ALA A 129 6.98 -6.55 -16.13
CA ALA A 129 5.71 -7.01 -16.68
C ALA A 129 4.89 -5.90 -17.37
N GLY A 130 5.35 -4.63 -17.25
CA GLY A 130 4.60 -3.48 -17.78
C GLY A 130 3.26 -3.27 -17.07
N ARG A 131 2.38 -2.48 -17.69
CA ARG A 131 1.06 -2.20 -17.14
C ARG A 131 0.12 -3.39 -17.35
N GLN A 132 -0.45 -3.90 -16.28
CA GLN A 132 -1.42 -4.99 -16.29
C GLN A 132 -2.82 -4.49 -15.92
N LYS A 133 -3.84 -5.12 -16.52
CA LYS A 133 -5.26 -4.85 -16.19
C LYS A 133 -5.75 -5.72 -15.04
N ASP A 134 -5.27 -6.95 -15.01
CA ASP A 134 -5.60 -7.94 -13.98
C ASP A 134 -4.37 -8.18 -13.11
N MET A 135 -4.48 -7.82 -11.83
CA MET A 135 -3.43 -7.95 -10.85
C MET A 135 -3.49 -9.24 -10.04
N HIS A 136 -4.61 -9.99 -10.13
CA HIS A 136 -4.83 -11.17 -9.30
C HIS A 136 -3.76 -12.27 -9.51
N PRO A 137 -3.35 -12.63 -10.74
CA PRO A 137 -2.29 -13.62 -10.95
C PRO A 137 -0.95 -13.18 -10.37
N TYR A 138 -0.64 -11.88 -10.41
CA TYR A 138 0.61 -11.32 -9.88
C TYR A 138 0.67 -11.43 -8.35
N TYR A 139 -0.42 -11.07 -7.65
CA TYR A 139 -0.50 -11.32 -6.21
C TYR A 139 -0.49 -12.81 -5.89
N LYS A 140 -1.23 -13.64 -6.64
CA LYS A 140 -1.31 -15.09 -6.42
C LYS A 140 0.07 -15.74 -6.43
N ASP A 141 0.89 -15.44 -7.42
CA ASP A 141 2.21 -16.05 -7.61
C ASP A 141 3.32 -15.39 -6.77
N SER A 142 3.06 -14.24 -6.16
CA SER A 142 4.03 -13.55 -5.30
C SER A 142 4.14 -14.17 -3.91
N ALA A 143 5.32 -14.02 -3.30
CA ALA A 143 5.57 -14.33 -1.91
C ALA A 143 5.24 -13.13 -1.00
N LEU A 144 5.55 -11.92 -1.42
CA LEU A 144 5.20 -10.68 -0.73
C LEU A 144 5.13 -9.50 -1.70
N THR A 145 4.54 -8.40 -1.25
CA THR A 145 4.54 -7.12 -1.96
C THR A 145 5.50 -6.14 -1.30
N LEU A 146 6.30 -5.46 -2.12
CA LEU A 146 7.26 -4.43 -1.70
C LEU A 146 6.74 -3.05 -2.10
N ILE A 147 6.73 -2.12 -1.14
CA ILE A 147 6.31 -0.71 -1.32
C ILE A 147 7.40 0.20 -0.74
N CYS A 148 8.17 0.88 -1.60
CA CYS A 148 9.29 1.75 -1.19
C CYS A 148 8.93 3.24 -1.23
N SER A 149 7.67 3.61 -1.20
CA SER A 149 7.19 4.96 -1.51
C SER A 149 7.70 6.02 -0.53
N LEU A 150 7.92 7.25 -1.04
CA LEU A 150 8.17 8.44 -0.21
C LEU A 150 6.89 9.06 0.33
N LYS A 151 5.77 8.88 -0.36
CA LYS A 151 4.45 9.39 0.05
C LYS A 151 3.36 8.43 -0.35
N GLU A 152 2.44 8.18 0.57
CA GLU A 152 1.18 7.47 0.34
C GLU A 152 0.08 8.10 1.19
N GLY A 153 -1.18 7.89 0.80
CA GLY A 153 -2.29 8.01 1.74
C GLY A 153 -2.42 6.68 2.49
N LEU A 154 -2.94 5.69 1.79
CA LEU A 154 -2.85 4.25 2.06
C LEU A 154 -2.76 3.57 0.68
N ALA A 155 -1.72 2.78 0.43
CA ALA A 155 -1.52 2.17 -0.87
C ALA A 155 -2.56 1.08 -1.11
N LEU A 156 -3.40 1.21 -2.15
CA LEU A 156 -4.39 0.18 -2.52
C LEU A 156 -3.73 -1.17 -2.77
N THR A 157 -2.52 -1.18 -3.32
CA THR A 157 -1.73 -2.39 -3.53
C THR A 157 -1.40 -3.14 -2.24
N ALA A 158 -1.35 -2.45 -1.08
CA ALA A 158 -1.21 -3.11 0.21
C ALA A 158 -2.50 -3.83 0.62
N TYR A 159 -3.66 -3.20 0.44
CA TYR A 159 -4.97 -3.83 0.69
C TYR A 159 -5.18 -5.07 -0.19
N GLU A 160 -4.89 -4.94 -1.47
CA GLU A 160 -4.99 -6.03 -2.46
C GLU A 160 -4.07 -7.20 -2.07
N SER A 161 -2.81 -6.90 -1.73
CA SER A 161 -1.82 -7.88 -1.28
C SER A 161 -2.30 -8.66 -0.05
N LEU A 162 -2.73 -7.94 1.00
CA LEU A 162 -3.23 -8.59 2.22
C LEU A 162 -4.50 -9.41 1.96
N SER A 163 -5.41 -8.91 1.11
CA SER A 163 -6.61 -9.67 0.69
C SER A 163 -6.26 -10.98 0.00
N MET A 164 -5.18 -10.98 -0.78
CA MET A 164 -4.62 -12.15 -1.46
C MET A 164 -3.66 -12.97 -0.57
N SER A 165 -3.75 -12.77 0.76
CA SER A 165 -2.93 -13.48 1.76
C SER A 165 -1.42 -13.31 1.56
N LYS A 166 -0.98 -12.14 1.06
CA LYS A 166 0.44 -11.87 0.82
C LYS A 166 0.94 -10.77 1.77
N PRO A 167 1.99 -11.05 2.56
CA PRO A 167 2.63 -10.06 3.43
C PRO A 167 3.13 -8.84 2.65
N VAL A 168 3.27 -7.72 3.34
CA VAL A 168 3.74 -6.46 2.75
C VAL A 168 4.96 -5.96 3.50
N VAL A 169 6.00 -5.56 2.76
CA VAL A 169 7.14 -4.79 3.29
C VAL A 169 7.03 -3.37 2.74
N THR A 170 6.93 -2.39 3.62
CA THR A 170 6.62 -1.00 3.23
C THR A 170 7.42 0.02 4.02
N SER A 171 7.61 1.23 3.46
CA SER A 171 8.05 2.42 4.18
C SER A 171 6.94 2.96 5.10
N ASP A 172 7.31 3.58 6.24
CA ASP A 172 6.40 4.27 7.16
C ASP A 172 6.00 5.64 6.60
N VAL A 173 5.07 5.64 5.67
CA VAL A 173 4.53 6.85 5.04
C VAL A 173 3.00 6.83 5.03
N GLY A 174 2.38 7.98 5.19
CA GLY A 174 0.92 8.09 5.25
C GLY A 174 0.34 7.21 6.35
N GLY A 175 -0.65 6.39 6.02
CA GLY A 175 -1.31 5.46 6.94
C GLY A 175 -0.80 4.02 6.86
N GLN A 176 0.37 3.75 6.25
CA GLN A 176 0.84 2.37 6.04
C GLN A 176 0.95 1.58 7.35
N ALA A 177 1.46 2.19 8.43
CA ALA A 177 1.56 1.58 9.76
C ALA A 177 0.19 1.33 10.44
N GLU A 178 -0.90 1.86 9.90
CA GLU A 178 -2.26 1.59 10.40
C GLU A 178 -2.83 0.29 9.81
N LEU A 179 -2.40 -0.06 8.59
CA LEU A 179 -2.78 -1.27 7.89
C LEU A 179 -1.79 -2.41 8.15
N ILE A 180 -0.49 -2.11 8.09
CA ILE A 180 0.60 -3.08 8.19
C ILE A 180 1.20 -3.02 9.60
N ASP A 181 1.36 -4.19 10.21
CA ASP A 181 2.11 -4.41 11.45
C ASP A 181 2.92 -5.71 11.34
N ASP A 182 3.65 -6.07 12.38
CA ASP A 182 4.52 -7.25 12.39
C ASP A 182 3.77 -8.59 12.23
N THR A 183 2.44 -8.58 12.34
CA THR A 183 1.60 -9.78 12.14
C THR A 183 1.25 -10.04 10.68
N VAL A 184 1.41 -9.04 9.80
CA VAL A 184 1.05 -9.09 8.37
C VAL A 184 2.16 -8.59 7.43
N GLY A 185 3.29 -8.14 7.99
CA GLY A 185 4.38 -7.62 7.17
C GLY A 185 5.45 -6.90 7.98
N ARG A 186 6.10 -5.91 7.37
CA ARG A 186 7.07 -5.03 8.04
C ARG A 186 6.90 -3.59 7.57
N VAL A 187 6.91 -2.66 8.50
CA VAL A 187 6.95 -1.22 8.26
C VAL A 187 8.33 -0.69 8.61
N LEU A 188 8.98 -0.06 7.66
CA LEU A 188 10.36 0.42 7.79
C LEU A 188 10.38 1.95 7.89
N PRO A 189 11.15 2.54 8.79
CA PRO A 189 11.25 3.98 8.90
C PRO A 189 11.74 4.60 7.59
N LEU A 190 11.17 5.73 7.22
CA LEU A 190 11.65 6.52 6.12
C LEU A 190 12.89 7.30 6.57
N LEU A 191 14.06 7.02 5.97
CA LEU A 191 15.32 7.69 6.32
C LEU A 191 15.52 9.01 5.56
N GLN A 192 14.72 9.29 4.55
CA GLN A 192 14.70 10.59 3.85
C GLN A 192 13.66 11.51 4.47
N SER A 193 13.94 12.81 4.46
CA SER A 193 12.96 13.82 4.82
C SER A 193 11.86 13.91 3.74
N GLU A 194 10.59 13.95 4.15
CA GLU A 194 9.47 14.23 3.25
C GLU A 194 9.58 15.65 2.61
N ALA A 195 10.42 16.52 3.15
CA ALA A 195 10.67 17.88 2.67
C ALA A 195 11.76 17.94 1.58
N ASP A 196 12.57 16.89 1.43
CA ASP A 196 13.58 16.83 0.37
C ASP A 196 12.90 16.71 -0.99
N GLU A 197 13.55 17.24 -2.03
CA GLU A 197 13.09 17.01 -3.40
C GLU A 197 12.96 15.50 -3.63
N LEU A 198 11.83 15.07 -4.20
CA LEU A 198 11.52 13.68 -4.46
C LEU A 198 12.52 13.08 -5.46
N ASP A 199 13.68 12.68 -4.98
CA ASP A 199 14.67 11.96 -5.77
C ASP A 199 14.61 10.47 -5.47
N SER A 200 14.10 9.70 -6.45
CA SER A 200 14.02 8.25 -6.35
C SER A 200 15.37 7.54 -6.35
N ARG A 201 16.46 8.27 -6.56
CA ARG A 201 17.84 7.74 -6.63
C ARG A 201 18.64 8.00 -5.36
N THR A 202 18.13 8.84 -4.47
CA THR A 202 18.79 9.10 -3.19
C THR A 202 18.29 8.11 -2.12
N PHE A 203 19.16 7.26 -1.65
CA PHE A 203 18.92 6.32 -0.55
C PHE A 203 20.28 5.90 0.05
N SER A 204 20.30 5.60 1.35
CA SER A 204 21.49 5.14 2.03
C SER A 204 21.66 3.63 1.93
N GLN A 205 22.89 3.14 2.12
CA GLN A 205 23.16 1.71 2.24
C GLN A 205 22.44 1.09 3.45
N GLU A 206 22.30 1.84 4.53
CA GLU A 206 21.53 1.44 5.72
C GLU A 206 20.07 1.17 5.35
N GLU A 207 19.44 2.08 4.60
CA GLU A 207 18.05 1.92 4.15
C GLU A 207 17.89 0.66 3.28
N VAL A 208 18.79 0.42 2.33
CA VAL A 208 18.79 -0.79 1.50
C VAL A 208 18.89 -2.05 2.37
N GLN A 209 19.81 -2.08 3.35
CA GLN A 209 19.98 -3.21 4.26
C GLN A 209 18.75 -3.47 5.13
N MET A 210 18.04 -2.43 5.54
CA MET A 210 16.77 -2.58 6.29
C MET A 210 15.73 -3.33 5.45
N TYR A 211 15.57 -2.98 4.16
CA TYR A 211 14.64 -3.69 3.27
C TYR A 211 15.10 -5.13 2.99
N VAL A 212 16.39 -5.34 2.73
CA VAL A 212 16.95 -6.67 2.52
C VAL A 212 16.70 -7.56 3.72
N LYS A 213 16.97 -7.06 4.93
CA LYS A 213 16.71 -7.78 6.17
C LYS A 213 15.22 -8.08 6.35
N ALA A 214 14.35 -7.09 6.17
CA ALA A 214 12.90 -7.26 6.34
C ALA A 214 12.32 -8.31 5.39
N ILE A 215 12.72 -8.29 4.11
CA ILE A 215 12.29 -9.28 3.12
C ILE A 215 12.82 -10.67 3.51
N THR A 216 14.09 -10.76 3.90
CA THR A 216 14.70 -12.04 4.32
C THR A 216 14.00 -12.62 5.55
N ASP A 217 13.74 -11.80 6.59
CA ASP A 217 13.06 -12.21 7.81
C ASP A 217 11.63 -12.73 7.53
N VAL A 218 10.93 -12.15 6.55
CA VAL A 218 9.59 -12.60 6.14
C VAL A 218 9.66 -13.97 5.44
N LEU A 219 10.71 -14.25 4.66
CA LEU A 219 10.78 -15.42 3.78
C LEU A 219 11.50 -16.63 4.39
N VAL A 220 12.38 -16.42 5.39
CA VAL A 220 13.32 -17.46 5.84
C VAL A 220 12.65 -18.56 6.67
N ASP A 221 11.64 -18.20 7.47
CA ASP A 221 10.90 -19.11 8.31
C ASP A 221 9.55 -19.47 7.68
N ARG A 222 9.43 -20.70 7.22
CA ARG A 222 8.22 -21.18 6.54
C ARG A 222 6.98 -21.16 7.42
N GLU A 223 7.10 -21.49 8.69
CA GLU A 223 5.96 -21.56 9.61
C GLU A 223 5.48 -20.14 9.93
N GLN A 224 6.41 -19.23 10.24
CA GLN A 224 6.13 -17.82 10.45
C GLN A 224 5.52 -17.17 9.19
N TYR A 225 6.06 -17.46 8.00
CA TYR A 225 5.51 -16.97 6.74
C TYR A 225 4.05 -17.42 6.54
N GLN A 226 3.73 -18.70 6.77
CA GLN A 226 2.36 -19.19 6.68
C GLN A 226 1.44 -18.50 7.68
N GLN A 227 1.93 -18.19 8.89
CA GLN A 227 1.15 -17.46 9.87
C GLN A 227 0.89 -16.02 9.42
N LEU A 228 1.89 -15.32 8.87
CA LEU A 228 1.73 -13.99 8.26
C LEU A 228 0.64 -14.04 7.17
N CYS A 229 0.70 -15.00 6.25
CA CYS A 229 -0.29 -15.15 5.18
C CYS A 229 -1.72 -15.29 5.72
N ARG A 230 -1.94 -16.14 6.73
CA ARG A 230 -3.26 -16.29 7.39
C ARG A 230 -3.73 -14.99 8.04
N ASN A 231 -2.83 -14.27 8.66
CA ASN A 231 -3.14 -13.01 9.32
C ASN A 231 -3.48 -11.90 8.32
N CYS A 232 -2.86 -11.88 7.13
CA CYS A 232 -3.09 -10.87 6.09
C CYS A 232 -4.59 -10.76 5.74
N ARG A 233 -5.21 -11.87 5.35
CA ARG A 233 -6.63 -11.86 5.00
C ARG A 233 -7.50 -11.51 6.20
N ARG A 234 -7.24 -12.05 7.37
CA ARG A 234 -7.98 -11.73 8.60
C ARG A 234 -7.92 -10.23 8.94
N LYS A 235 -6.76 -9.58 8.79
CA LYS A 235 -6.59 -8.13 9.00
C LYS A 235 -7.55 -7.31 8.13
N ILE A 236 -7.72 -7.70 6.87
CA ILE A 236 -8.66 -7.06 5.96
C ILE A 236 -10.11 -7.32 6.40
N GLU A 237 -10.45 -8.56 6.75
CA GLU A 237 -11.81 -8.96 7.20
C GLU A 237 -12.27 -8.20 8.42
N GLU A 238 -11.37 -8.01 9.37
CA GLU A 238 -11.68 -7.36 10.65
C GLU A 238 -11.72 -5.83 10.60
N GLY A 239 -10.99 -5.19 9.68
CA GLY A 239 -10.82 -3.74 9.72
C GLY A 239 -10.94 -2.98 8.39
N PHE A 240 -10.69 -3.63 7.25
CA PHE A 240 -10.43 -2.93 6.00
C PHE A 240 -11.18 -3.48 4.78
N SER A 241 -12.28 -4.20 4.99
CA SER A 241 -13.13 -4.69 3.90
C SER A 241 -14.04 -3.60 3.36
N SER A 242 -14.45 -3.73 2.08
CA SER A 242 -15.44 -2.85 1.46
C SER A 242 -16.77 -2.84 2.22
N GLN A 243 -17.18 -3.96 2.82
CA GLN A 243 -18.39 -4.06 3.63
C GLN A 243 -18.31 -3.19 4.91
N ILE A 244 -17.14 -3.12 5.56
CA ILE A 244 -16.94 -2.24 6.72
C ILE A 244 -17.03 -0.78 6.29
N MET A 245 -16.38 -0.40 5.19
CA MET A 245 -16.42 0.95 4.63
C MET A 245 -17.86 1.34 4.26
N ILE A 246 -18.60 0.46 3.56
CA ILE A 246 -19.99 0.71 3.14
C ILE A 246 -20.89 0.93 4.35
N ARG A 247 -20.86 0.05 5.35
CA ARG A 247 -21.65 0.24 6.59
C ARG A 247 -21.34 1.57 7.29
N LYS A 248 -20.07 2.00 7.29
CA LYS A 248 -19.68 3.29 7.86
C LYS A 248 -20.24 4.46 7.03
N LEU A 249 -20.20 4.37 5.71
CA LEU A 249 -20.80 5.35 4.79
C LEU A 249 -22.31 5.43 4.95
N GLU A 250 -23.02 4.29 5.04
CA GLU A 250 -24.47 4.24 5.25
C GLU A 250 -24.88 4.96 6.54
N ARG A 251 -24.11 4.74 7.63
CA ARG A 251 -24.33 5.47 8.88
C ARG A 251 -24.13 6.97 8.70
N ILE A 252 -23.02 7.39 8.08
CA ILE A 252 -22.71 8.81 7.83
C ILE A 252 -23.82 9.49 7.04
N PHE A 253 -24.30 8.85 5.97
CA PHE A 253 -25.40 9.41 5.17
C PHE A 253 -26.73 9.40 5.91
N GLY A 254 -27.01 8.37 6.70
CA GLY A 254 -28.19 8.29 7.56
C GLY A 254 -28.24 9.44 8.57
N ASP A 255 -27.13 9.69 9.27
CA ASP A 255 -27.02 10.79 10.24
C ASP A 255 -27.21 12.18 9.58
N LEU A 256 -26.64 12.37 8.38
CA LEU A 256 -26.81 13.62 7.61
C LEU A 256 -28.26 13.86 7.16
N VAL A 257 -28.99 12.83 6.78
CA VAL A 257 -30.40 12.93 6.38
C VAL A 257 -31.26 13.23 7.59
N SER A 258 -31.10 12.48 8.69
CA SER A 258 -31.85 12.66 9.93
C SER A 258 -31.62 14.04 10.56
N GLY A 259 -30.38 14.53 10.59
CA GLY A 259 -30.03 15.85 11.09
C GLY A 259 -30.63 17.00 10.26
N LYS A 260 -30.80 16.81 8.95
CA LYS A 260 -31.53 17.78 8.11
C LYS A 260 -33.03 17.83 8.39
N GLU A 261 -33.64 16.67 8.64
CA GLU A 261 -35.09 16.62 9.01
C GLU A 261 -35.34 17.28 10.36
N GLU A 262 -34.47 17.10 11.35
CA GLU A 262 -34.59 17.79 12.65
C GLU A 262 -34.46 19.31 12.51
N ASN A 263 -33.51 19.80 11.70
CA ASN A 263 -33.31 21.22 11.47
C ASN A 263 -34.48 21.87 10.69
N LEU A 264 -35.03 21.19 9.72
CA LEU A 264 -36.23 21.63 9.00
C LEU A 264 -37.44 21.74 9.94
N ASN A 265 -37.65 20.74 10.80
CA ASN A 265 -38.75 20.72 11.78
C ASN A 265 -38.59 21.83 12.84
N ARG A 266 -37.36 22.14 13.29
CA ARG A 266 -37.10 23.25 14.22
C ARG A 266 -37.35 24.63 13.59
N GLN A 267 -37.04 24.81 12.30
CA GLN A 267 -37.33 26.07 11.59
C GLN A 267 -38.82 26.29 11.36
N ASP A 268 -39.59 25.24 11.14
CA ASP A 268 -41.07 25.33 11.00
C ASP A 268 -41.76 25.60 12.34
N MET A 269 -41.22 25.06 13.45
CA MET A 269 -41.74 25.36 14.79
C MET A 269 -41.42 26.78 15.27
N SER A 270 -40.34 27.38 14.80
CA SER A 270 -39.95 28.76 15.15
C SER A 270 -40.72 29.83 14.37
N LYS A 271 -41.48 29.44 13.33
CA LYS A 271 -42.34 30.32 12.51
C LYS A 271 -43.82 30.28 12.90
N ARG A 272 -44.18 29.48 13.89
CA ARG A 272 -45.51 29.45 14.53
C ARG A 272 -45.45 30.13 15.89
#